data_96feb1a997791e8435bd7f312de96c7a
#
_entry.id   96feb1a997791e8435bd7f312de96c7a
#
_cell.length_a   1.000
_cell.length_b   1.000
_cell.length_c   1.000
_cell.angle_alpha   90.00
_cell.angle_beta   90.00
_cell.angle_gamma   90.00
#
_symmetry.space_group_name_H-M   'P 1'
#
loop_
_entity.id
_entity.type
_entity.pdbx_description
1 polymer ?
#
loop_
_entity_poly.entity_id
_entity_poly.type
_entity_poly.pdbx_seq_one_letter_code
_entity_poly.pdbx_strand_id
1 'polypeptide(L)'
;MAEAKRLVIFGDSIAKGVMFQDGRYHLCRAHDFDALAQQGVEVLNFAKMGACTDTGLAIAKKQLELCQDAQVLLSFGGNDCDFDWQAVSDHPKEAHLPKIPAEQFLENYRALMDLVRQTASRVWISSLVPLEAHRFLDHVSQGRSRENILTWLGDTDHIFRWQEYYN
;
A
#
# COMPACT_ATOMS: atom_id res chain seq x y z
N MET A 1 -34.36 12.37 4.45
CA MET A 1 -33.25 11.75 5.19
C MET A 1 -31.99 12.09 4.42
N ALA A 2 -30.96 12.62 5.06
CA ALA A 2 -29.69 12.84 4.38
C ALA A 2 -29.16 11.47 3.94
N GLU A 3 -28.75 11.38 2.66
CA GLU A 3 -28.16 10.18 2.09
C GLU A 3 -26.89 9.84 2.88
N ALA A 4 -26.75 8.60 3.35
CA ALA A 4 -25.59 8.17 4.14
C ALA A 4 -24.34 8.36 3.28
N LYS A 5 -23.41 9.17 3.74
CA LYS A 5 -22.13 9.35 3.06
C LYS A 5 -21.34 8.05 3.18
N ARG A 6 -20.80 7.55 2.08
CA ARG A 6 -19.99 6.32 2.07
C ARG A 6 -18.55 6.64 1.73
N LEU A 7 -17.60 6.02 2.46
CA LEU A 7 -16.19 5.97 2.16
C LEU A 7 -15.77 4.53 1.86
N VAL A 8 -15.28 4.26 0.66
CA VAL A 8 -14.75 2.97 0.25
C VAL A 8 -13.22 3.08 0.19
N ILE A 9 -12.52 2.15 0.84
CA ILE A 9 -11.05 2.16 0.93
C ILE A 9 -10.50 0.92 0.23
N PHE A 10 -9.63 1.14 -0.76
CA PHE A 10 -8.77 0.12 -1.35
C PHE A 10 -7.32 0.46 -1.03
N GLY A 11 -6.55 -0.50 -0.55
CA GLY A 11 -5.19 -0.27 -0.12
C GLY A 11 -4.49 -1.51 0.39
N ASP A 12 -3.33 -1.28 0.97
CA ASP A 12 -2.47 -2.29 1.56
C ASP A 12 -2.66 -2.43 3.09
N SER A 13 -1.62 -2.92 3.78
CA SER A 13 -1.63 -3.12 5.23
C SER A 13 -1.78 -1.81 6.01
N ILE A 14 -1.27 -0.68 5.50
CA ILE A 14 -1.35 0.61 6.16
C ILE A 14 -2.81 1.08 6.18
N ALA A 15 -3.45 1.09 5.02
CA ALA A 15 -4.86 1.44 4.90
C ALA A 15 -5.79 0.46 5.63
N LYS A 16 -5.35 -0.79 5.82
CA LYS A 16 -6.05 -1.78 6.63
C LYS A 16 -5.97 -1.48 8.13
N GLY A 17 -5.02 -0.65 8.57
CA GLY A 17 -4.76 -0.37 9.98
C GLY A 17 -3.85 -1.41 10.65
N VAL A 18 -2.94 -2.04 9.87
CA VAL A 18 -1.92 -2.92 10.45
C VAL A 18 -0.80 -2.09 11.05
N MET A 19 -0.50 -2.32 12.32
CA MET A 19 0.62 -1.72 13.04
C MET A 19 1.61 -2.79 13.51
N PHE A 20 2.88 -2.42 13.59
CA PHE A 20 3.91 -3.25 14.19
C PHE A 20 4.24 -2.72 15.58
N GLN A 21 3.93 -3.51 16.61
CA GLN A 21 4.14 -3.16 18.01
C GLN A 21 4.54 -4.41 18.79
N ASP A 22 5.46 -4.27 19.74
CA ASP A 22 5.94 -5.36 20.61
C ASP A 22 6.42 -6.60 19.83
N GLY A 23 7.13 -6.39 18.70
CA GLY A 23 7.72 -7.44 17.88
C GLY A 23 6.73 -8.21 16.99
N ARG A 24 5.47 -7.78 16.87
CA ARG A 24 4.44 -8.44 16.05
C ARG A 24 3.51 -7.46 15.36
N TYR A 25 2.83 -7.95 14.32
CA TYR A 25 1.80 -7.19 13.64
C TYR A 25 0.46 -7.30 14.38
N HIS A 26 -0.17 -6.15 14.55
CA HIS A 26 -1.51 -6.02 15.12
C HIS A 26 -2.42 -5.33 14.10
N LEU A 27 -3.66 -5.75 14.04
CA LEU A 27 -4.70 -4.97 13.39
C LEU A 27 -5.25 -3.98 14.42
N CYS A 28 -5.13 -2.69 14.15
CA CYS A 28 -5.86 -1.68 14.89
C CYS A 28 -7.35 -1.96 14.73
N ARG A 29 -8.01 -2.38 15.79
CA ARG A 29 -9.46 -2.53 15.79
C ARG A 29 -10.06 -1.16 16.06
N ALA A 30 -10.44 -0.54 15.06
CA ALA A 30 -11.68 0.06 14.72
C ALA A 30 -12.38 1.02 15.69
N HIS A 31 -11.74 1.67 16.62
CA HIS A 31 -12.27 2.97 17.05
C HIS A 31 -11.94 4.07 16.03
N ASP A 32 -11.09 3.76 15.06
CA ASP A 32 -10.61 4.73 14.06
C ASP A 32 -11.72 5.23 13.14
N PHE A 33 -12.74 4.40 12.87
CA PHE A 33 -13.88 4.80 12.05
C PHE A 33 -15.15 5.17 12.84
N ASP A 34 -15.14 4.99 14.16
CA ASP A 34 -16.31 5.33 15.02
C ASP A 34 -16.65 6.82 14.92
N ALA A 35 -15.65 7.68 14.85
CA ALA A 35 -15.85 9.12 14.67
C ALA A 35 -16.53 9.46 13.32
N LEU A 36 -16.22 8.73 12.27
CA LEU A 36 -16.87 8.87 10.97
C LEU A 36 -18.30 8.31 10.99
N ALA A 37 -18.50 7.16 11.63
CA ALA A 37 -19.83 6.58 11.82
C ALA A 37 -20.76 7.51 12.61
N GLN A 38 -20.25 8.16 13.65
CA GLN A 38 -21.01 9.18 14.41
C GLN A 38 -21.40 10.39 13.56
N GLN A 39 -20.67 10.67 12.48
CA GLN A 39 -20.98 11.73 11.51
C GLN A 39 -21.84 11.22 10.36
N GLY A 40 -22.36 10.00 10.43
CA GLY A 40 -23.20 9.40 9.40
C GLY A 40 -22.44 8.94 8.16
N VAL A 41 -21.13 8.64 8.29
CA VAL A 41 -20.30 8.10 7.22
C VAL A 41 -20.17 6.59 7.40
N GLU A 42 -20.66 5.81 6.42
CA GLU A 42 -20.40 4.37 6.32
C GLU A 42 -19.00 4.13 5.74
N VAL A 43 -18.14 3.37 6.43
CA VAL A 43 -16.79 3.05 5.94
C VAL A 43 -16.73 1.57 5.54
N LEU A 44 -16.40 1.32 4.26
CA LEU A 44 -16.16 -0.02 3.71
C LEU A 44 -14.67 -0.15 3.37
N ASN A 45 -13.92 -0.86 4.22
CA ASN A 45 -12.49 -1.02 4.07
C ASN A 45 -12.14 -2.39 3.44
N PHE A 46 -11.75 -2.39 2.16
CA PHE A 46 -11.30 -3.55 1.39
C PHE A 46 -9.78 -3.65 1.30
N ALA A 47 -9.05 -2.87 2.07
CA ALA A 47 -7.60 -2.95 2.13
C ALA A 47 -7.13 -4.33 2.58
N LYS A 48 -6.03 -4.82 1.98
CA LYS A 48 -5.51 -6.16 2.23
C LYS A 48 -4.02 -6.11 2.52
N MET A 49 -3.59 -6.83 3.56
CA MET A 49 -2.17 -6.95 3.90
C MET A 49 -1.36 -7.48 2.71
N GLY A 50 -0.25 -6.82 2.38
CA GLY A 50 0.65 -7.19 1.29
C GLY A 50 0.10 -6.90 -0.12
N ALA A 51 -1.04 -6.21 -0.25
CA ALA A 51 -1.60 -5.91 -1.56
C ALA A 51 -0.75 -4.91 -2.34
N CYS A 52 -0.52 -5.24 -3.61
CA CYS A 52 -0.03 -4.33 -4.64
C CYS A 52 -1.19 -3.80 -5.49
N THR A 53 -0.90 -2.91 -6.42
CA THR A 53 -1.91 -2.28 -7.29
C THR A 53 -2.70 -3.26 -8.16
N ASP A 54 -2.10 -4.36 -8.62
CA ASP A 54 -2.77 -5.44 -9.36
C ASP A 54 -3.87 -6.11 -8.53
N THR A 55 -3.54 -6.45 -7.28
CA THR A 55 -4.49 -6.98 -6.31
C THR A 55 -5.59 -5.97 -6.00
N GLY A 56 -5.24 -4.69 -5.84
CA GLY A 56 -6.17 -3.58 -5.64
C GLY A 56 -7.17 -3.48 -6.78
N LEU A 57 -6.69 -3.52 -8.02
CA LEU A 57 -7.54 -3.48 -9.22
C LEU A 57 -8.50 -4.69 -9.29
N ALA A 58 -8.02 -5.89 -8.94
CA ALA A 58 -8.85 -7.09 -8.92
C ALA A 58 -9.95 -7.02 -7.84
N ILE A 59 -9.65 -6.43 -6.67
CA ILE A 59 -10.64 -6.22 -5.60
C ILE A 59 -11.66 -5.15 -6.02
N ALA A 60 -11.21 -4.02 -6.56
CA ALA A 60 -12.08 -2.92 -6.97
C ALA A 60 -13.08 -3.36 -8.06
N LYS A 61 -12.66 -4.20 -9.02
CA LYS A 61 -13.56 -4.78 -10.03
C LYS A 61 -14.71 -5.57 -9.39
N LYS A 62 -14.46 -6.27 -8.30
CA LYS A 62 -15.48 -7.07 -7.59
C LYS A 62 -16.41 -6.22 -6.71
N GLN A 63 -15.97 -5.05 -6.30
CA GLN A 63 -16.66 -4.18 -5.35
C GLN A 63 -17.14 -2.88 -6.00
N LEU A 64 -17.13 -2.79 -7.32
CA LEU A 64 -17.40 -1.54 -8.05
C LEU A 64 -18.79 -0.96 -7.73
N GLU A 65 -19.78 -1.80 -7.57
CA GLU A 65 -21.16 -1.39 -7.21
C GLU A 65 -21.20 -0.62 -5.88
N LEU A 66 -20.31 -0.96 -4.93
CA LEU A 66 -20.23 -0.28 -3.64
C LEU A 66 -19.56 1.10 -3.73
N CYS A 67 -18.89 1.39 -4.86
CA CYS A 67 -18.31 2.70 -5.15
C CYS A 67 -19.35 3.71 -5.69
N GLN A 68 -20.56 3.27 -6.03
CA GLN A 68 -21.60 4.14 -6.57
C GLN A 68 -21.89 5.29 -5.59
N ASP A 69 -21.70 6.53 -6.07
CA ASP A 69 -21.89 7.79 -5.34
C ASP A 69 -21.03 7.93 -4.06
N ALA A 70 -20.10 6.97 -3.81
CA ALA A 70 -19.21 6.98 -2.67
C ALA A 70 -17.98 7.87 -2.89
N GLN A 71 -17.33 8.26 -1.80
CA GLN A 71 -15.94 8.69 -1.83
C GLN A 71 -15.05 7.45 -1.80
N VAL A 72 -14.01 7.40 -2.64
CA VAL A 72 -13.10 6.27 -2.72
C VAL A 72 -11.68 6.72 -2.36
N LEU A 73 -11.02 6.02 -1.45
CA LEU A 73 -9.61 6.20 -1.12
C LEU A 73 -8.78 5.06 -1.72
N LEU A 74 -7.75 5.42 -2.48
CA LEU A 74 -6.74 4.51 -3.02
C LEU A 74 -5.42 4.72 -2.27
N SER A 75 -4.86 3.65 -1.70
CA SER A 75 -3.64 3.70 -0.87
C SER A 75 -2.74 2.50 -1.17
N PHE A 76 -1.92 2.62 -2.22
CA PHE A 76 -1.01 1.59 -2.70
C PHE A 76 0.36 2.18 -3.03
N GLY A 77 1.35 1.33 -3.21
CA GLY A 77 2.69 1.65 -3.70
C GLY A 77 3.80 1.13 -2.81
N GLY A 78 3.59 1.08 -1.49
CA GLY A 78 4.61 0.59 -0.56
C GLY A 78 5.02 -0.87 -0.79
N ASN A 79 4.06 -1.74 -1.15
CA ASN A 79 4.38 -3.11 -1.54
C ASN A 79 4.82 -3.23 -3.00
N ASP A 80 4.33 -2.35 -3.87
CA ASP A 80 4.68 -2.36 -5.29
C ASP A 80 6.17 -2.07 -5.50
N CYS A 81 6.71 -1.06 -4.80
CA CYS A 81 8.12 -0.68 -4.87
C CYS A 81 9.07 -1.58 -4.06
N ASP A 82 8.55 -2.52 -3.27
CA ASP A 82 9.33 -3.42 -2.43
C ASP A 82 9.96 -4.58 -3.24
N PHE A 83 11.03 -5.18 -2.72
CA PHE A 83 11.82 -6.21 -3.38
C PHE A 83 11.67 -7.59 -2.70
N ASP A 84 12.10 -8.64 -3.39
CA ASP A 84 12.36 -9.94 -2.78
C ASP A 84 13.72 -9.89 -2.05
N TRP A 85 13.68 -9.56 -0.77
CA TRP A 85 14.87 -9.40 0.06
C TRP A 85 15.62 -10.70 0.30
N GLN A 86 14.98 -11.86 0.13
CA GLN A 86 15.69 -13.13 0.17
C GLN A 86 16.54 -13.29 -1.10
N ALA A 87 15.97 -13.05 -2.26
CA ALA A 87 16.70 -13.09 -3.51
C ALA A 87 17.86 -12.07 -3.54
N VAL A 88 17.61 -10.84 -3.05
CA VAL A 88 18.68 -9.81 -2.91
C VAL A 88 19.82 -10.30 -1.99
N SER A 89 19.49 -10.91 -0.85
CA SER A 89 20.48 -11.43 0.08
C SER A 89 21.26 -12.60 -0.51
N ASP A 90 20.63 -13.46 -1.29
CA ASP A 90 21.28 -14.66 -1.85
C ASP A 90 22.12 -14.31 -3.08
N HIS A 91 21.70 -13.30 -3.86
CA HIS A 91 22.32 -12.91 -5.14
C HIS A 91 22.62 -11.39 -5.21
N PRO A 92 23.44 -10.81 -4.31
CA PRO A 92 23.62 -9.35 -4.16
C PRO A 92 24.28 -8.65 -5.37
N LYS A 93 24.80 -9.40 -6.32
CA LYS A 93 25.45 -8.86 -7.53
C LYS A 93 24.53 -8.88 -8.76
N GLU A 94 23.34 -9.47 -8.62
CA GLU A 94 22.35 -9.52 -9.69
C GLU A 94 21.45 -8.30 -9.66
N ALA A 95 20.81 -8.02 -10.80
CA ALA A 95 19.77 -7.02 -10.88
C ALA A 95 18.47 -7.59 -10.29
N HIS A 96 17.84 -6.86 -9.37
CA HIS A 96 16.55 -7.19 -8.82
C HIS A 96 15.51 -6.16 -9.24
N LEU A 97 14.33 -6.60 -9.56
CA LEU A 97 13.20 -5.73 -9.89
C LEU A 97 12.28 -5.62 -8.67
N PRO A 98 11.60 -4.47 -8.49
CA PRO A 98 10.54 -4.36 -7.51
C PRO A 98 9.38 -5.31 -7.82
N LYS A 99 8.56 -5.62 -6.85
CA LYS A 99 7.41 -6.54 -7.01
C LYS A 99 6.51 -6.16 -8.18
N ILE A 100 6.26 -4.86 -8.33
CA ILE A 100 5.58 -4.29 -9.49
C ILE A 100 6.48 -3.19 -10.05
N PRO A 101 7.07 -3.36 -11.24
CA PRO A 101 7.88 -2.31 -11.87
C PRO A 101 7.10 -1.00 -12.05
N ALA A 102 7.77 0.14 -11.98
CA ALA A 102 7.14 1.45 -11.94
C ALA A 102 6.19 1.74 -13.11
N GLU A 103 6.53 1.30 -14.32
CA GLU A 103 5.64 1.44 -15.48
C GLU A 103 4.34 0.65 -15.28
N GLN A 104 4.43 -0.60 -14.84
CA GLN A 104 3.27 -1.44 -14.56
C GLN A 104 2.45 -0.92 -13.37
N PHE A 105 3.13 -0.39 -12.35
CA PHE A 105 2.47 0.29 -11.22
C PHE A 105 1.60 1.46 -11.71
N LEU A 106 2.17 2.30 -12.56
CA LEU A 106 1.48 3.45 -13.12
C LEU A 106 0.27 3.04 -13.99
N GLU A 107 0.43 2.01 -14.81
CA GLU A 107 -0.66 1.44 -15.60
C GLU A 107 -1.79 0.89 -14.72
N ASN A 108 -1.43 0.08 -13.71
CA ASN A 108 -2.39 -0.48 -12.77
C ASN A 108 -3.13 0.62 -11.99
N TYR A 109 -2.40 1.65 -11.55
CA TYR A 109 -2.98 2.76 -10.80
C TYR A 109 -3.93 3.59 -11.65
N ARG A 110 -3.57 3.86 -12.90
CA ARG A 110 -4.47 4.53 -13.87
C ARG A 110 -5.72 3.71 -14.12
N ALA A 111 -5.57 2.41 -14.39
CA ALA A 111 -6.70 1.52 -14.61
C ALA A 111 -7.62 1.46 -13.38
N LEU A 112 -7.06 1.44 -12.16
CA LEU A 112 -7.81 1.46 -10.91
C LEU A 112 -8.58 2.79 -10.74
N MET A 113 -7.91 3.92 -11.00
CA MET A 113 -8.54 5.24 -10.96
C MET A 113 -9.69 5.35 -11.97
N ASP A 114 -9.44 4.96 -13.22
CA ASP A 114 -10.43 5.06 -14.29
C ASP A 114 -11.65 4.17 -14.00
N LEU A 115 -11.42 2.99 -13.40
CA LEU A 115 -12.49 2.10 -12.99
C LEU A 115 -13.39 2.74 -11.93
N VAL A 116 -12.80 3.22 -10.83
CA VAL A 116 -13.61 3.74 -9.70
C VAL A 116 -14.26 5.09 -10.02
N ARG A 117 -13.63 5.92 -10.87
CA ARG A 117 -14.18 7.20 -11.32
C ARG A 117 -15.48 7.09 -12.10
N GLN A 118 -15.81 5.91 -12.63
CA GLN A 118 -17.06 5.71 -13.37
C GLN A 118 -18.29 5.83 -12.47
N THR A 119 -18.13 5.56 -11.18
CA THR A 119 -19.26 5.47 -10.24
C THR A 119 -19.05 6.32 -8.98
N ALA A 120 -17.81 6.56 -8.57
CA ALA A 120 -17.51 7.31 -7.37
C ALA A 120 -17.81 8.81 -7.51
N SER A 121 -18.32 9.41 -6.44
CA SER A 121 -18.50 10.87 -6.36
C SER A 121 -17.18 11.62 -6.25
N ARG A 122 -16.16 11.01 -5.62
CA ARG A 122 -14.81 11.54 -5.49
C ARG A 122 -13.79 10.41 -5.27
N VAL A 123 -12.60 10.57 -5.85
CA VAL A 123 -11.46 9.67 -5.63
C VAL A 123 -10.34 10.43 -4.95
N TRP A 124 -9.82 9.85 -3.88
CA TRP A 124 -8.67 10.31 -3.11
C TRP A 124 -7.51 9.35 -3.34
N ILE A 125 -6.29 9.87 -3.42
CA ILE A 125 -5.06 9.09 -3.47
C ILE A 125 -4.22 9.51 -2.27
N SER A 126 -3.74 8.54 -1.48
CA SER A 126 -2.76 8.82 -0.46
C SER A 126 -1.35 8.78 -1.06
N SER A 127 -0.48 9.70 -0.63
CA SER A 127 0.96 9.54 -0.81
C SER A 127 1.47 8.35 0.00
N LEU A 128 2.65 7.84 -0.36
CA LEU A 128 3.32 6.80 0.42
C LEU A 128 3.76 7.35 1.79
N VAL A 129 3.62 6.53 2.81
CA VAL A 129 4.16 6.84 4.13
C VAL A 129 5.68 6.76 4.07
N PRO A 130 6.42 7.82 4.46
CA PRO A 130 7.88 7.81 4.43
C PRO A 130 8.45 6.66 5.25
N LEU A 131 9.41 5.93 4.68
CA LEU A 131 10.17 4.90 5.38
C LEU A 131 11.39 5.53 6.09
N GLU A 132 11.66 5.08 7.30
CA GLU A 132 12.93 5.31 7.94
C GLU A 132 13.89 4.22 7.47
N ALA A 133 14.88 4.61 6.64
CA ALA A 133 15.71 3.67 5.87
C ALA A 133 16.50 2.68 6.74
N HIS A 134 17.08 3.13 7.86
CA HIS A 134 17.86 2.25 8.74
C HIS A 134 16.99 1.21 9.44
N ARG A 135 15.82 1.62 9.95
CA ARG A 135 14.84 0.70 10.58
C ARG A 135 14.27 -0.30 9.57
N PHE A 136 14.05 0.15 8.34
CA PHE A 136 13.61 -0.74 7.29
C PHE A 136 14.69 -1.75 6.91
N LEU A 137 15.96 -1.32 6.77
CA LEU A 137 17.09 -2.21 6.55
C LEU A 137 17.23 -3.23 7.68
N ASP A 138 17.09 -2.81 8.93
CA ASP A 138 17.13 -3.72 10.09
C ASP A 138 16.02 -4.77 10.00
N HIS A 139 14.82 -4.36 9.58
CA HIS A 139 13.68 -5.27 9.41
C HIS A 139 13.93 -6.29 8.30
N VAL A 140 14.31 -5.84 7.10
CA VAL A 140 14.50 -6.74 5.95
C VAL A 140 15.74 -7.63 6.06
N SER A 141 16.69 -7.27 6.93
CA SER A 141 17.88 -8.08 7.21
C SER A 141 17.64 -9.18 8.24
N GLN A 142 16.48 -9.24 8.89
CA GLN A 142 16.19 -10.30 9.85
C GLN A 142 16.21 -11.68 9.17
N GLY A 143 17.14 -12.55 9.65
CA GLY A 143 17.35 -13.88 9.08
C GLY A 143 18.03 -13.90 7.69
N ARG A 144 18.59 -12.77 7.24
CA ARG A 144 19.27 -12.60 5.94
C ARG A 144 20.65 -11.95 6.13
N SER A 145 21.49 -11.99 5.09
CA SER A 145 22.79 -11.30 5.11
C SER A 145 22.61 -9.79 4.93
N ARG A 146 22.76 -9.03 6.01
CA ARG A 146 22.75 -7.56 5.97
C ARG A 146 23.86 -7.01 5.06
N GLU A 147 25.04 -7.64 5.07
CA GLU A 147 26.17 -7.25 4.24
C GLU A 147 25.85 -7.39 2.75
N ASN A 148 25.22 -8.49 2.36
CA ASN A 148 24.79 -8.72 0.97
C ASN A 148 23.74 -7.70 0.55
N ILE A 149 22.75 -7.45 1.40
CA ILE A 149 21.72 -6.44 1.14
C ILE A 149 22.34 -5.07 0.94
N LEU A 150 23.28 -4.65 1.80
CA LEU A 150 24.01 -3.39 1.65
C LEU A 150 24.89 -3.37 0.41
N THR A 151 25.49 -4.49 0.04
CA THR A 151 26.29 -4.62 -1.19
C THR A 151 25.43 -4.33 -2.44
N TRP A 152 24.20 -4.80 -2.45
CA TRP A 152 23.25 -4.52 -3.54
C TRP A 152 22.72 -3.09 -3.50
N LEU A 153 22.36 -2.59 -2.34
CA LEU A 153 21.86 -1.23 -2.16
C LEU A 153 22.91 -0.16 -2.47
N GLY A 154 24.18 -0.42 -2.13
CA GLY A 154 25.26 0.56 -2.16
C GLY A 154 25.21 1.56 -1.00
N ASP A 155 24.03 2.05 -0.66
CA ASP A 155 23.77 2.98 0.44
C ASP A 155 22.38 2.72 1.02
N THR A 156 22.24 2.82 2.34
CA THR A 156 20.96 2.63 3.04
C THR A 156 19.89 3.61 2.56
N ASP A 157 20.28 4.84 2.25
CA ASP A 157 19.35 5.89 1.78
C ASP A 157 18.76 5.60 0.40
N HIS A 158 19.30 4.63 -0.36
CA HIS A 158 18.68 4.18 -1.60
C HIS A 158 17.29 3.59 -1.38
N ILE A 159 17.00 3.02 -0.21
CA ILE A 159 15.65 2.56 0.18
C ILE A 159 14.63 3.70 0.05
N PHE A 160 14.99 4.88 0.53
CA PHE A 160 14.12 6.04 0.45
C PHE A 160 13.92 6.52 -1.00
N ARG A 161 14.97 6.52 -1.82
CA ARG A 161 14.92 7.01 -3.21
C ARG A 161 13.99 6.21 -4.11
N TRP A 162 13.99 4.89 -4.02
CA TRP A 162 13.06 4.12 -4.86
C TRP A 162 11.62 4.17 -4.34
N GLN A 163 11.40 4.39 -3.04
CA GLN A 163 10.07 4.68 -2.55
C GLN A 163 9.55 6.03 -3.07
N GLU A 164 10.40 7.07 -3.07
CA GLU A 164 10.04 8.37 -3.64
C GLU A 164 9.68 8.28 -5.12
N TYR A 165 10.32 7.40 -5.86
CA TYR A 165 10.05 7.22 -7.29
C TYR A 165 8.63 6.70 -7.57
N TYR A 166 8.00 6.03 -6.62
CA TYR A 166 6.61 5.55 -6.71
C TYR A 166 5.59 6.55 -6.12
N ASN A 167 6.04 7.61 -5.50
CA ASN A 167 5.19 8.61 -4.86
C ASN A 167 4.89 9.78 -5.82
#